data_5e5b7c3e0f532ca1207f88db45c71df3
#
_entry.id   5e5b7c3e0f532ca1207f88db45c71df3
#
_cell.length_a   1.000
_cell.length_b   1.000
_cell.length_c   1.000
_cell.angle_alpha   90.00
_cell.angle_beta   90.00
_cell.angle_gamma   90.00
#
_symmetry.space_group_name_H-M   'P 1'
#
loop_
_entity.id
_entity.type
_entity.pdbx_description
1 polymer ?
#
loop_
_entity_poly.entity_id
_entity_poly.type
_entity_poly.pdbx_seq_one_letter_code
_entity_poly.pdbx_strand_id
1 'polypeptide(L)'
;TPLEMREAVCKLKPIDLLDVTPRPGGLFETRKMRKILKKYIGEVDFSDLKIPFRCVAVDMYSQSVVTFSEGSVLDAVVASSSIPAIFKPTEKENMRLVDGGILERVPARQLKEMGASKIVAIDVLGQRQCKDKCPRTVGMLLEVIDVMDNFRTARRREENKKIIRSCRTKR
;
A
#
# COMPACT_ATOMS: atom_id res chain seq x y z
N THR A 1 -12.04 -15.50 6.93
CA THR A 1 -12.50 -15.77 5.55
C THR A 1 -12.63 -14.47 4.76
N PRO A 2 -12.66 -14.50 3.40
CA PRO A 2 -12.88 -13.29 2.57
C PRO A 2 -14.20 -12.58 2.89
N LEU A 3 -15.24 -13.31 3.26
CA LEU A 3 -16.54 -12.74 3.65
C LEU A 3 -16.45 -11.95 4.96
N GLU A 4 -15.79 -12.48 5.96
CA GLU A 4 -15.55 -11.81 7.25
C GLU A 4 -14.71 -10.53 7.05
N MET A 5 -13.69 -10.58 6.20
CA MET A 5 -12.91 -9.40 5.84
C MET A 5 -13.79 -8.33 5.19
N ARG A 6 -14.63 -8.71 4.22
CA ARG A 6 -15.56 -7.80 3.58
C ARG A 6 -16.50 -7.14 4.59
N GLU A 7 -17.12 -7.93 5.46
CA GLU A 7 -18.01 -7.40 6.50
C GLU A 7 -17.30 -6.46 7.46
N ALA A 8 -16.07 -6.81 7.87
CA ALA A 8 -15.25 -5.97 8.72
C ALA A 8 -14.95 -4.62 8.07
N VAL A 9 -14.50 -4.63 6.81
CA VAL A 9 -14.17 -3.39 6.06
C VAL A 9 -15.41 -2.56 5.78
N CYS A 10 -16.54 -3.16 5.42
CA CYS A 10 -17.80 -2.43 5.17
C CYS A 10 -18.38 -1.74 6.42
N LYS A 11 -18.03 -2.21 7.61
CA LYS A 11 -18.42 -1.59 8.89
C LYS A 11 -17.54 -0.40 9.29
N LEU A 12 -16.32 -0.30 8.73
CA LEU A 12 -15.39 0.79 9.04
C LEU A 12 -15.79 2.07 8.30
N LYS A 13 -15.90 3.14 9.06
CA LYS A 13 -16.04 4.48 8.49
C LYS A 13 -14.66 5.12 8.37
N PRO A 14 -14.40 5.96 7.36
CA PRO A 14 -13.12 6.65 7.23
C PRO A 14 -12.68 7.39 8.50
N ILE A 15 -13.63 7.97 9.24
CA ILE A 15 -13.37 8.69 10.51
C ILE A 15 -12.81 7.78 11.61
N ASP A 16 -13.10 6.48 11.57
CA ASP A 16 -12.61 5.53 12.57
C ASP A 16 -11.10 5.30 12.43
N LEU A 17 -10.55 5.53 11.24
CA LEU A 17 -9.13 5.40 10.92
C LEU A 17 -8.33 6.67 11.24
N LEU A 18 -9.01 7.82 11.37
CA LEU A 18 -8.39 9.12 11.48
C LEU A 18 -8.19 9.51 12.95
N ASP A 19 -6.96 9.79 13.32
CA ASP A 19 -6.58 10.31 14.63
C ASP A 19 -6.00 11.71 14.45
N VAL A 20 -6.81 12.72 14.74
CA VAL A 20 -6.42 14.12 14.57
C VAL A 20 -5.41 14.50 15.64
N THR A 21 -4.14 14.62 15.23
CA THR A 21 -3.10 15.16 16.09
C THR A 21 -2.41 16.29 15.33
N PRO A 22 -2.50 17.54 15.80
CA PRO A 22 -1.86 18.67 15.14
C PRO A 22 -0.34 18.61 15.35
N ARG A 23 0.36 17.91 14.46
CA ARG A 23 1.82 17.78 14.46
C ARG A 23 2.37 17.83 13.03
N PRO A 24 3.62 18.28 12.83
CA PRO A 24 4.25 18.28 11.51
C PRO A 24 4.35 16.87 10.91
N GLY A 25 4.15 16.74 9.60
CA GLY A 25 4.41 15.52 8.83
C GLY A 25 3.19 14.77 8.31
N GLY A 26 1.97 15.10 8.76
CA GLY A 26 0.73 14.48 8.28
C GLY A 26 -0.47 14.98 9.08
N LEU A 27 -1.67 14.87 8.51
CA LEU A 27 -2.90 15.32 9.19
C LEU A 27 -3.31 14.37 10.32
N PHE A 28 -2.98 13.08 10.21
CA PHE A 28 -3.42 12.03 11.11
C PHE A 28 -2.27 11.11 11.53
N GLU A 29 -2.31 10.69 12.78
CA GLU A 29 -1.45 9.63 13.30
C GLU A 29 -1.97 8.25 12.86
N THR A 30 -1.06 7.28 12.76
CA THR A 30 -1.41 5.90 12.36
C THR A 30 -1.95 5.05 13.52
N ARG A 31 -2.04 5.60 14.74
CA ARG A 31 -2.40 4.85 15.97
C ARG A 31 -3.77 4.18 15.89
N LYS A 32 -4.80 4.90 15.42
CA LYS A 32 -6.16 4.31 15.27
C LYS A 32 -6.18 3.24 14.19
N MET A 33 -5.55 3.50 13.05
CA MET A 33 -5.40 2.51 11.97
C MET A 33 -4.68 1.26 12.50
N ARG A 34 -3.56 1.43 13.22
CA ARG A 34 -2.83 0.33 13.85
C ARG A 34 -3.70 -0.48 14.81
N LYS A 35 -4.47 0.19 15.68
CA LYS A 35 -5.37 -0.47 16.64
C LYS A 35 -6.43 -1.32 15.93
N ILE A 36 -6.99 -0.81 14.85
CA ILE A 36 -7.99 -1.54 14.05
C ILE A 36 -7.33 -2.73 13.35
N LEU A 37 -6.20 -2.51 12.66
CA LEU A 37 -5.48 -3.58 11.97
C LEU A 37 -5.02 -4.68 12.95
N LYS A 38 -4.54 -4.30 14.15
CA LYS A 38 -4.17 -5.27 15.19
C LYS A 38 -5.32 -6.18 15.60
N LYS A 39 -6.56 -5.68 15.61
CA LYS A 39 -7.76 -6.49 15.93
C LYS A 39 -7.98 -7.63 14.91
N TYR A 40 -7.60 -7.44 13.65
CA TYR A 40 -7.84 -8.40 12.58
C TYR A 40 -6.59 -9.22 12.22
N ILE A 41 -5.42 -8.62 12.24
CA ILE A 41 -4.16 -9.26 11.89
C ILE A 41 -3.53 -9.95 13.12
N GLY A 42 -3.70 -9.35 14.32
CA GLY A 42 -2.99 -9.78 15.52
C GLY A 42 -1.56 -9.25 15.58
N GLU A 43 -0.78 -9.82 16.47
CA GLU A 43 0.68 -9.60 16.60
C GLU A 43 1.39 -10.84 16.08
N VAL A 44 1.46 -10.97 14.76
CA VAL A 44 2.09 -12.10 14.08
C VAL A 44 3.27 -11.63 13.25
N ASP A 45 4.27 -12.47 13.12
CA ASP A 45 5.39 -12.25 12.24
C ASP A 45 5.13 -12.87 10.86
N PHE A 46 5.87 -12.44 9.84
CA PHE A 46 5.78 -13.01 8.48
C PHE A 46 6.04 -14.51 8.48
N SER A 47 6.90 -15.01 9.37
CA SER A 47 7.21 -16.44 9.54
C SER A 47 6.02 -17.28 10.02
N ASP A 48 5.07 -16.66 10.73
CA ASP A 48 3.90 -17.35 11.29
C ASP A 48 2.78 -17.53 10.25
N LEU A 49 2.92 -16.88 9.10
CA LEU A 49 1.90 -16.88 8.07
C LEU A 49 1.88 -18.20 7.30
N LYS A 50 0.69 -18.84 7.21
CA LYS A 50 0.49 -20.08 6.44
C LYS A 50 0.70 -19.90 4.94
N ILE A 51 0.48 -18.70 4.43
CA ILE A 51 0.66 -18.34 3.03
C ILE A 51 1.78 -17.27 2.97
N PRO A 52 2.83 -17.51 2.17
CA PRO A 52 3.88 -16.50 2.00
C PRO A 52 3.30 -15.15 1.59
N PHE A 53 3.66 -14.11 2.32
CA PHE A 53 3.17 -12.76 2.11
C PHE A 53 4.35 -11.78 1.99
N ARG A 54 4.21 -10.77 1.14
CA ARG A 54 5.10 -9.61 1.11
C ARG A 54 4.29 -8.34 1.05
N CYS A 55 4.85 -7.29 1.61
CA CYS A 55 4.24 -5.97 1.67
C CYS A 55 5.29 -4.95 1.24
N VAL A 56 4.88 -3.90 0.54
CA VAL A 56 5.80 -2.88 0.04
C VAL A 56 5.48 -1.53 0.64
N ALA A 57 6.51 -0.77 0.98
CA ALA A 57 6.44 0.63 1.35
C ALA A 57 7.50 1.42 0.57
N VAL A 58 7.47 2.74 0.66
CA VAL A 58 8.50 3.61 0.10
C VAL A 58 9.24 4.27 1.24
N ASP A 59 10.56 4.14 1.23
CA ASP A 59 11.41 4.95 2.10
C ASP A 59 11.71 6.29 1.45
N MET A 60 11.35 7.35 2.15
CA MET A 60 11.53 8.73 1.68
C MET A 60 13.00 9.18 1.67
N TYR A 61 13.85 8.57 2.51
CA TYR A 61 15.27 8.94 2.54
C TYR A 61 16.02 8.35 1.36
N SER A 62 15.90 7.05 1.15
CA SER A 62 16.53 6.37 0.01
C SER A 62 15.76 6.52 -1.31
N GLN A 63 14.54 7.06 -1.28
CA GLN A 63 13.63 7.21 -2.41
C GLN A 63 13.40 5.89 -3.16
N SER A 64 13.35 4.79 -2.42
CA SER A 64 13.26 3.44 -2.97
C SER A 64 12.13 2.63 -2.37
N VAL A 65 11.74 1.57 -3.08
CA VAL A 65 10.75 0.60 -2.59
C VAL A 65 11.42 -0.33 -1.58
N VAL A 66 10.86 -0.38 -0.40
CA VAL A 66 11.20 -1.35 0.65
C VAL A 66 10.20 -2.50 0.61
N THR A 67 10.69 -3.73 0.51
CA THR A 67 9.86 -4.93 0.54
C THR A 67 10.00 -5.61 1.89
N PHE A 68 8.92 -5.74 2.61
CA PHE A 68 8.86 -6.47 3.88
C PHE A 68 8.54 -7.93 3.64
N SER A 69 9.33 -8.82 4.22
CA SER A 69 9.18 -10.28 4.19
C SER A 69 9.48 -10.93 5.53
N GLU A 70 9.85 -10.13 6.53
CA GLU A 70 10.23 -10.59 7.88
C GLU A 70 9.82 -9.57 8.94
N GLY A 71 9.79 -10.00 10.21
CA GLY A 71 9.35 -9.21 11.35
C GLY A 71 7.83 -9.06 11.41
N SER A 72 7.35 -8.00 12.05
CA SER A 72 5.93 -7.78 12.32
C SER A 72 5.12 -7.47 11.05
N VAL A 73 4.14 -8.31 10.75
CA VAL A 73 3.17 -8.09 9.66
C VAL A 73 2.38 -6.81 9.89
N LEU A 74 1.98 -6.54 11.15
CA LEU A 74 1.22 -5.35 11.50
C LEU A 74 2.01 -4.06 11.17
N ASP A 75 3.29 -4.02 11.53
CA ASP A 75 4.15 -2.86 11.27
C ASP A 75 4.32 -2.60 9.77
N ALA A 76 4.55 -3.67 9.01
CA ALA A 76 4.69 -3.60 7.57
C ALA A 76 3.41 -3.09 6.88
N VAL A 77 2.24 -3.59 7.30
CA VAL A 77 0.94 -3.18 6.73
C VAL A 77 0.62 -1.72 7.09
N VAL A 78 0.92 -1.29 8.32
CA VAL A 78 0.76 0.13 8.73
C VAL A 78 1.65 1.03 7.88
N ALA A 79 2.93 0.68 7.70
CA ALA A 79 3.85 1.45 6.86
C ALA A 79 3.37 1.52 5.40
N SER A 80 2.96 0.36 4.85
CA SER A 80 2.44 0.23 3.48
C SER A 80 1.14 0.99 3.22
N SER A 81 0.39 1.33 4.27
CA SER A 81 -0.89 2.04 4.19
C SER A 81 -0.79 3.51 4.64
N SER A 82 0.41 4.01 4.91
CA SER A 82 0.66 5.38 5.36
C SER A 82 0.67 6.35 4.19
N ILE A 83 -0.53 6.69 3.68
CA ILE A 83 -0.72 7.59 2.54
C ILE A 83 -0.17 8.98 2.88
N PRO A 84 0.79 9.53 2.10
CA PRO A 84 1.33 10.87 2.32
C PRO A 84 0.26 11.94 2.34
N ALA A 85 0.50 12.99 3.10
CA ALA A 85 -0.42 14.09 3.38
C ALA A 85 -1.66 13.69 4.21
N ILE A 86 -2.07 12.42 4.23
CA ILE A 86 -3.14 11.92 5.11
C ILE A 86 -2.52 11.44 6.42
N PHE A 87 -1.64 10.46 6.34
CA PHE A 87 -1.01 9.89 7.51
C PHE A 87 0.43 10.36 7.67
N LYS A 88 0.84 10.47 8.93
CA LYS A 88 2.24 10.67 9.27
C LYS A 88 3.06 9.47 8.80
N PRO A 89 4.22 9.67 8.17
CA PRO A 89 5.13 8.59 7.84
C PRO A 89 5.47 7.71 9.04
N THR A 90 5.62 6.43 8.81
CA THR A 90 6.09 5.48 9.83
C THR A 90 7.61 5.55 9.91
N GLU A 91 8.14 5.96 11.06
CA GLU A 91 9.59 5.93 11.31
C GLU A 91 9.98 4.53 11.79
N LYS A 92 10.96 3.91 11.14
CA LYS A 92 11.52 2.62 11.54
C LYS A 92 13.01 2.60 11.26
N GLU A 93 13.82 2.42 12.33
CA GLU A 93 15.26 2.48 12.22
C GLU A 93 15.70 3.83 11.60
N ASN A 94 16.42 3.80 10.49
CA ASN A 94 16.84 5.00 9.75
C ASN A 94 15.97 5.23 8.49
N MET A 95 14.75 4.68 8.43
CA MET A 95 13.83 4.81 7.32
C MET A 95 12.62 5.66 7.69
N ARG A 96 12.14 6.43 6.72
CA ARG A 96 10.87 7.15 6.79
C ARG A 96 9.91 6.58 5.75
N LEU A 97 9.01 5.74 6.21
CA LEU A 97 8.19 4.89 5.37
C LEU A 97 6.81 5.49 5.11
N VAL A 98 6.40 5.45 3.86
CA VAL A 98 5.08 5.84 3.37
C VAL A 98 4.49 4.75 2.48
N ASP A 99 3.24 4.93 2.05
CA ASP A 99 2.50 3.97 1.21
C ASP A 99 3.31 3.51 -0.01
N GLY A 100 3.36 2.20 -0.20
CA GLY A 100 4.06 1.57 -1.31
C GLY A 100 3.48 1.90 -2.68
N GLY A 101 2.20 2.24 -2.74
CA GLY A 101 1.49 2.59 -3.96
C GLY A 101 2.07 3.79 -4.70
N ILE A 102 2.81 4.68 -4.01
CA ILE A 102 3.48 5.82 -4.62
C ILE A 102 4.49 5.40 -5.70
N LEU A 103 5.22 4.34 -5.47
CA LEU A 103 6.23 3.83 -6.41
C LEU A 103 5.84 2.49 -7.03
N GLU A 104 5.10 1.64 -6.33
CA GLU A 104 4.78 0.28 -6.78
C GLU A 104 3.38 -0.17 -6.34
N ARG A 105 2.35 0.34 -7.01
CA ARG A 105 0.94 0.04 -6.72
C ARG A 105 0.57 -1.42 -6.97
N VAL A 106 1.21 -2.07 -7.93
CA VAL A 106 0.97 -3.47 -8.28
C VAL A 106 2.30 -4.24 -8.21
N PRO A 107 2.67 -4.80 -7.03
CA PRO A 107 3.98 -5.38 -6.77
C PRO A 107 4.14 -6.79 -7.36
N ALA A 108 3.97 -6.93 -8.69
CA ALA A 108 4.06 -8.22 -9.38
C ALA A 108 5.49 -8.79 -9.40
N ARG A 109 6.50 -7.92 -9.34
CA ARG A 109 7.91 -8.33 -9.30
C ARG A 109 8.23 -9.14 -8.05
N GLN A 110 7.72 -8.70 -6.89
CA GLN A 110 7.92 -9.39 -5.62
C GLN A 110 7.37 -10.82 -5.63
N LEU A 111 6.23 -11.04 -6.28
CA LEU A 111 5.67 -12.39 -6.43
C LEU A 111 6.54 -13.27 -7.35
N LYS A 112 7.12 -12.69 -8.41
CA LYS A 112 8.07 -13.42 -9.27
C LYS A 112 9.32 -13.82 -8.50
N GLU A 113 9.86 -12.92 -7.69
CA GLU A 113 11.02 -13.19 -6.82
C GLU A 113 10.72 -14.26 -5.75
N MET A 114 9.46 -14.40 -5.33
CA MET A 114 8.98 -15.48 -4.46
C MET A 114 8.81 -16.82 -5.20
N GLY A 115 9.08 -16.88 -6.51
CA GLY A 115 8.95 -18.09 -7.32
C GLY A 115 7.55 -18.37 -7.85
N ALA A 116 6.63 -17.40 -7.82
CA ALA A 116 5.28 -17.60 -8.35
C ALA A 116 5.31 -17.91 -9.85
N SER A 117 4.73 -19.05 -10.24
CA SER A 117 4.61 -19.48 -11.63
C SER A 117 3.48 -18.81 -12.39
N LYS A 118 2.44 -18.36 -11.66
CA LYS A 118 1.30 -17.60 -12.18
C LYS A 118 1.02 -16.42 -11.27
N ILE A 119 0.81 -15.26 -11.85
CA ILE A 119 0.55 -14.01 -11.13
C ILE A 119 -0.78 -13.44 -11.62
N VAL A 120 -1.68 -13.15 -10.68
CA VAL A 120 -2.91 -12.39 -10.92
C VAL A 120 -2.71 -11.02 -10.32
N ALA A 121 -2.73 -9.99 -11.16
CA ALA A 121 -2.58 -8.60 -10.74
C ALA A 121 -3.96 -7.91 -10.72
N ILE A 122 -4.33 -7.35 -9.57
CA ILE A 122 -5.60 -6.64 -9.38
C ILE A 122 -5.29 -5.17 -9.13
N ASP A 123 -5.64 -4.31 -10.08
CA ASP A 123 -5.51 -2.87 -9.96
C ASP A 123 -6.87 -2.25 -9.65
N VAL A 124 -7.11 -1.95 -8.39
CA VAL A 124 -8.41 -1.46 -7.88
C VAL A 124 -8.68 0.02 -8.18
N LEU A 125 -7.65 0.80 -8.49
CA LEU A 125 -7.82 2.23 -8.79
C LEU A 125 -8.15 2.49 -10.27
N GLY A 126 -7.73 1.60 -11.16
CA GLY A 126 -7.98 1.73 -12.60
C GLY A 126 -7.44 3.04 -13.19
N GLN A 127 -8.02 3.47 -14.31
CA GLN A 127 -7.84 4.82 -14.85
C GLN A 127 -8.92 5.72 -14.27
N ARG A 128 -8.56 6.59 -13.34
CA ARG A 128 -9.47 7.63 -12.87
C ARG A 128 -9.60 8.72 -13.93
N GLN A 129 -10.81 9.07 -14.27
CA GLN A 129 -11.09 10.29 -15.06
C GLN A 129 -11.02 11.48 -14.12
N CYS A 130 -10.46 12.59 -14.61
CA CYS A 130 -10.44 13.86 -13.89
C CYS A 130 -11.87 14.27 -13.53
N LYS A 131 -12.09 14.71 -12.31
CA LYS A 131 -13.40 15.22 -11.88
C LYS A 131 -13.52 16.68 -12.32
N ASP A 132 -14.69 17.08 -12.78
CA ASP A 132 -14.97 18.45 -13.28
C ASP A 132 -14.82 19.56 -12.22
N LYS A 133 -14.66 19.21 -10.94
CA LYS A 133 -14.49 20.19 -9.86
C LYS A 133 -13.08 20.12 -9.29
N CYS A 134 -12.39 21.25 -9.33
CA CYS A 134 -11.10 21.42 -8.66
C CYS A 134 -11.23 21.17 -7.16
N PRO A 135 -10.47 20.21 -6.57
CA PRO A 135 -10.55 19.94 -5.15
C PRO A 135 -9.86 21.05 -4.34
N ARG A 136 -10.23 21.17 -3.05
CA ARG A 136 -9.53 22.04 -2.10
C ARG A 136 -8.09 21.56 -1.87
N THR A 137 -7.26 22.37 -1.25
CA THR A 137 -5.78 22.22 -1.13
C THR A 137 -5.28 20.77 -0.87
N VAL A 138 -5.83 20.07 0.11
CA VAL A 138 -5.44 18.67 0.39
C VAL A 138 -5.91 17.74 -0.73
N GLY A 139 -7.11 17.97 -1.26
CA GLY A 139 -7.63 17.21 -2.40
C GLY A 139 -6.78 17.39 -3.65
N MET A 140 -6.29 18.61 -3.92
CA MET A 140 -5.38 18.89 -5.02
C MET A 140 -4.06 18.13 -4.86
N LEU A 141 -3.49 18.09 -3.65
CA LEU A 141 -2.26 17.35 -3.39
C LEU A 141 -2.45 15.85 -3.64
N LEU A 142 -3.56 15.29 -3.18
CA LEU A 142 -3.90 13.88 -3.44
C LEU A 142 -4.13 13.61 -4.93
N GLU A 143 -4.74 14.54 -5.65
CA GLU A 143 -4.94 14.42 -7.10
C GLU A 143 -3.62 14.46 -7.87
N VAL A 144 -2.68 15.31 -7.47
CA VAL A 144 -1.32 15.32 -8.02
C VAL A 144 -0.62 13.99 -7.78
N ILE A 145 -0.71 13.44 -6.56
CA ILE A 145 -0.17 12.11 -6.24
C ILE A 145 -0.82 11.04 -7.13
N ASP A 146 -2.14 11.07 -7.29
CA ASP A 146 -2.88 10.14 -8.16
C ASP A 146 -2.42 10.25 -9.64
N VAL A 147 -2.20 11.46 -10.15
CA VAL A 147 -1.71 11.68 -11.53
C VAL A 147 -0.30 11.11 -11.70
N MET A 148 0.60 11.39 -10.75
CA MET A 148 1.97 10.86 -10.78
C MET A 148 1.98 9.33 -10.69
N ASP A 149 1.15 8.75 -9.84
CA ASP A 149 1.01 7.31 -9.68
C ASP A 149 0.41 6.66 -10.94
N ASN A 150 -0.62 7.25 -11.53
CA ASN A 150 -1.19 6.77 -12.79
C ASN A 150 -0.17 6.74 -13.92
N PHE A 151 0.66 7.78 -14.04
CA PHE A 151 1.71 7.85 -15.06
C PHE A 151 2.77 6.75 -14.84
N ARG A 152 3.23 6.57 -13.60
CA ARG A 152 4.20 5.53 -13.25
C ARG A 152 3.61 4.12 -13.42
N THR A 153 2.35 3.93 -13.00
CA THR A 153 1.66 2.64 -13.12
C THR A 153 1.41 2.27 -14.58
N ALA A 154 1.08 3.24 -15.44
CA ALA A 154 0.94 2.98 -16.88
C ALA A 154 2.25 2.46 -17.48
N ARG A 155 3.38 3.06 -17.14
CA ARG A 155 4.71 2.60 -17.55
C ARG A 155 5.04 1.19 -17.00
N ARG A 156 4.77 0.95 -15.72
CA ARG A 156 4.99 -0.36 -15.08
C ARG A 156 4.01 -1.44 -15.52
N ARG A 157 2.82 -1.07 -15.99
CA ARG A 157 1.88 -2.04 -16.59
C ARG A 157 2.51 -2.76 -17.78
N GLU A 158 3.29 -2.07 -18.59
CA GLU A 158 4.00 -2.71 -19.71
C GLU A 158 5.09 -3.68 -19.21
N GLU A 159 5.83 -3.30 -18.18
CA GLU A 159 6.81 -4.19 -17.54
C GLU A 159 6.14 -5.39 -16.88
N ASN A 160 5.05 -5.16 -16.13
CA ASN A 160 4.27 -6.22 -15.49
C ASN A 160 3.60 -7.14 -16.51
N LYS A 161 3.13 -6.64 -17.65
CA LYS A 161 2.63 -7.47 -18.76
C LYS A 161 3.69 -8.44 -19.27
N LYS A 162 4.95 -8.01 -19.37
CA LYS A 162 6.06 -8.90 -19.76
C LYS A 162 6.28 -9.99 -18.71
N ILE A 163 6.21 -9.67 -17.42
CA ILE A 163 6.31 -10.62 -16.32
C ILE A 163 5.17 -11.63 -16.36
N ILE A 164 3.94 -11.15 -16.48
CA ILE A 164 2.72 -11.98 -16.53
C ILE A 164 2.71 -12.86 -17.80
N ARG A 165 3.13 -12.34 -18.94
CA ARG A 165 3.27 -13.11 -20.19
C ARG A 165 4.34 -14.18 -20.10
N SER A 166 5.46 -13.92 -19.41
CA SER A 166 6.51 -14.92 -19.23
C SER A 166 6.05 -16.12 -18.40
N CYS A 167 5.07 -15.92 -17.51
CA CYS A 167 4.44 -17.02 -16.78
C CYS A 167 3.44 -17.83 -17.63
N ARG A 168 2.91 -17.24 -18.72
CA ARG A 168 1.99 -17.94 -19.65
C ARG A 168 2.69 -18.88 -20.64
N THR A 169 3.95 -18.67 -20.92
CA THR A 169 4.70 -19.39 -21.99
C THR A 169 5.38 -20.67 -21.50
N LYS A 170 5.29 -20.99 -20.21
CA LYS A 170 5.80 -22.27 -19.66
C LYS A 170 4.64 -23.25 -19.43
N ARG A 171 3.92 -23.59 -20.51
CA ARG A 171 3.09 -24.78 -20.60
C ARG A 171 3.71 -25.77 -21.55
#